data_ea0a0d3f423de3cfbd50519790815930
#
_entry.id   ea0a0d3f423de3cfbd50519790815930
#
_cell.length_a   1.000
_cell.length_b   1.000
_cell.length_c   1.000
_cell.angle_alpha   90.00
_cell.angle_beta   90.00
_cell.angle_gamma   90.00
#
_symmetry.space_group_name_H-M   'P 1'
#
loop_
_entity.id
_entity.type
_entity.pdbx_description
1 polymer ?
#
loop_
_entity_poly.entity_id
_entity_poly.type
_entity_poly.pdbx_seq_one_letter_code
_entity_poly.pdbx_strand_id
1 'polypeptide(L)'
;MKLPEINLTDVITLIIQEIAHRSETFAHIDVHRVLVCLASNRSNSRGGTFGKLVPLRFKDGAETVRYRGRLYAMPRLNHGGLEQRYLIYFYHPRFFNLPPLEKLKVVFHELYHISPDFNGDVRRMGKRKALHGGLRERFDELFEEEVREFYAYIKKTPYIKFLNMNAHALKSSFKKISGHRMKMPKPVVVG
;
A
#
# COMPACT_ATOMS: atom_id res chain seq x y z
N MET A 1 1.14 34.76 0.27
CA MET A 1 2.09 33.62 0.25
C MET A 1 1.56 32.57 -0.72
N LYS A 2 2.35 32.13 -1.70
CA LYS A 2 1.89 31.05 -2.62
C LYS A 2 1.79 29.72 -1.84
N LEU A 3 0.65 29.04 -1.94
CA LEU A 3 0.49 27.70 -1.34
C LEU A 3 1.48 26.72 -1.98
N PRO A 4 2.09 25.81 -1.19
CA PRO A 4 3.02 24.79 -1.69
C PRO A 4 2.31 23.74 -2.56
N GLU A 5 3.10 22.91 -3.25
CA GLU A 5 2.63 21.71 -3.94
C GLU A 5 2.96 20.48 -3.11
N ILE A 6 2.17 19.41 -3.25
CA ILE A 6 2.42 18.14 -2.58
C ILE A 6 2.19 16.96 -3.54
N ASN A 7 3.09 15.98 -3.46
CA ASN A 7 2.87 14.66 -4.05
C ASN A 7 2.50 13.68 -2.92
N LEU A 8 1.25 13.24 -2.88
CA LEU A 8 0.73 12.39 -1.80
C LEU A 8 1.38 11.00 -1.80
N THR A 9 1.69 10.46 -2.98
CA THR A 9 2.32 9.13 -3.08
C THR A 9 3.76 9.16 -2.59
N ASP A 10 4.50 10.24 -2.83
CA ASP A 10 5.87 10.39 -2.32
C ASP A 10 5.88 10.47 -0.79
N VAL A 11 4.96 11.26 -0.19
CA VAL A 11 4.87 11.34 1.28
C VAL A 11 4.51 9.98 1.90
N ILE A 12 3.57 9.24 1.30
CA ILE A 12 3.21 7.91 1.79
C ILE A 12 4.40 6.94 1.61
N THR A 13 5.13 7.01 0.49
CA THR A 13 6.35 6.20 0.27
C THR A 13 7.41 6.47 1.34
N LEU A 14 7.64 7.73 1.71
CA LEU A 14 8.56 8.08 2.80
C LEU A 14 8.09 7.51 4.16
N ILE A 15 6.79 7.54 4.45
CA ILE A 15 6.24 6.91 5.66
C ILE A 15 6.46 5.39 5.63
N ILE A 16 6.24 4.73 4.49
CA ILE A 16 6.51 3.30 4.31
C ILE A 16 8.00 3.01 4.50
N GLN A 17 8.89 3.86 4.01
CA GLN A 17 10.34 3.72 4.20
C GLN A 17 10.73 3.81 5.69
N GLU A 18 10.15 4.74 6.44
CA GLU A 18 10.34 4.83 7.88
C GLU A 18 9.83 3.57 8.62
N ILE A 19 8.68 3.00 8.19
CA ILE A 19 8.15 1.76 8.75
C ILE A 19 9.14 0.61 8.48
N ALA A 20 9.56 0.41 7.22
CA ALA A 20 10.46 -0.66 6.84
C ALA A 20 11.83 -0.57 7.55
N HIS A 21 12.31 0.65 7.79
CA HIS A 21 13.58 0.88 8.51
C HIS A 21 13.51 0.57 10.01
N ARG A 22 12.35 0.72 10.64
CA ARG A 22 12.18 0.65 12.09
C ARG A 22 11.54 -0.64 12.59
N SER A 23 10.87 -1.37 11.75
CA SER A 23 10.15 -2.60 12.10
C SER A 23 10.90 -3.81 11.58
N GLU A 24 11.17 -4.76 12.46
CA GLU A 24 11.74 -6.05 12.09
C GLU A 24 10.78 -6.83 11.16
N THR A 25 9.48 -6.71 11.40
CA THR A 25 8.43 -7.35 10.59
C THR A 25 8.49 -6.92 9.12
N PHE A 26 8.88 -5.66 8.84
CA PHE A 26 8.88 -5.07 7.50
C PHE A 26 10.28 -4.79 6.94
N ALA A 27 11.36 -5.12 7.65
CA ALA A 27 12.76 -4.88 7.23
C ALA A 27 13.13 -5.56 5.90
N HIS A 28 12.39 -6.60 5.51
CA HIS A 28 12.58 -7.32 4.24
C HIS A 28 12.04 -6.57 3.01
N ILE A 29 11.33 -5.46 3.20
CA ILE A 29 10.65 -4.72 2.12
C ILE A 29 11.65 -3.77 1.44
N ASP A 30 11.97 -4.02 0.16
CA ASP A 30 12.63 -3.04 -0.70
C ASP A 30 11.60 -2.02 -1.19
N VAL A 31 11.54 -0.88 -0.52
CA VAL A 31 10.55 0.19 -0.80
C VAL A 31 10.68 0.74 -2.22
N HIS A 32 11.88 0.69 -2.83
CA HIS A 32 12.09 1.14 -4.22
C HIS A 32 11.40 0.24 -5.26
N ARG A 33 10.96 -0.95 -4.87
CA ARG A 33 10.21 -1.90 -5.70
C ARG A 33 8.73 -2.03 -5.28
N VAL A 34 8.25 -1.08 -4.47
CA VAL A 34 6.84 -0.93 -4.08
C VAL A 34 6.32 0.40 -4.59
N LEU A 35 5.50 0.40 -5.62
CA LEU A 35 4.94 1.63 -6.18
C LEU A 35 3.63 1.99 -5.48
N VAL A 36 3.62 3.11 -4.80
CA VAL A 36 2.41 3.69 -4.19
C VAL A 36 1.59 4.43 -5.24
N CYS A 37 0.30 4.15 -5.30
CA CYS A 37 -0.64 4.75 -6.24
C CYS A 37 -1.88 5.30 -5.52
N LEU A 38 -2.48 6.33 -6.10
CA LEU A 38 -3.80 6.82 -5.72
C LEU A 38 -4.88 6.19 -6.59
N ALA A 39 -5.94 5.72 -5.97
CA ALA A 39 -7.17 5.31 -6.64
C ALA A 39 -8.33 6.19 -6.19
N SER A 40 -9.35 6.31 -7.03
CA SER A 40 -10.61 6.96 -6.68
C SER A 40 -11.70 5.91 -6.55
N ASN A 41 -12.46 5.96 -5.47
CA ASN A 41 -13.61 5.09 -5.32
C ASN A 41 -14.88 5.88 -5.64
N ARG A 42 -15.65 5.43 -6.63
CA ARG A 42 -16.92 6.06 -7.02
C ARG A 42 -18.09 5.70 -6.10
N SER A 43 -17.92 4.66 -5.30
CA SER A 43 -18.99 4.14 -4.44
C SER A 43 -18.82 4.62 -3.00
N ASN A 44 -19.85 5.27 -2.47
CA ASN A 44 -20.00 5.58 -1.05
C ASN A 44 -20.53 4.38 -0.23
N SER A 45 -20.38 3.15 -0.73
CA SER A 45 -20.86 1.96 -0.03
C SER A 45 -20.20 1.82 1.35
N ARG A 46 -21.01 1.50 2.36
CA ARG A 46 -20.53 1.06 3.68
C ARG A 46 -19.63 -0.17 3.46
N GLY A 47 -18.38 -0.13 3.91
CA GLY A 47 -17.42 -1.22 3.72
C GLY A 47 -16.45 -1.07 2.55
N GLY A 48 -16.31 0.13 1.95
CA GLY A 48 -15.33 0.37 0.90
C GLY A 48 -13.88 0.29 1.39
N THR A 49 -13.02 -0.18 0.53
CA THR A 49 -11.58 -0.37 0.73
C THR A 49 -10.87 0.97 0.92
N PHE A 50 -9.95 1.05 1.87
CA PHE A 50 -9.08 2.21 2.12
C PHE A 50 -7.72 2.07 1.45
N GLY A 51 -7.18 0.84 1.42
CA GLY A 51 -5.95 0.45 0.75
C GLY A 51 -6.14 -0.85 -0.02
N LYS A 52 -5.20 -1.17 -0.91
CA LYS A 52 -5.15 -2.45 -1.62
C LYS A 52 -3.75 -2.75 -2.12
N LEU A 53 -3.17 -3.85 -1.69
CA LEU A 53 -1.97 -4.41 -2.28
C LEU A 53 -2.30 -5.20 -3.56
N VAL A 54 -1.48 -5.03 -4.59
CA VAL A 54 -1.50 -5.83 -5.83
C VAL A 54 -0.12 -6.45 -6.03
N PRO A 55 0.01 -7.78 -5.93
CA PRO A 55 1.25 -8.48 -6.23
C PRO A 55 1.49 -8.50 -7.75
N LEU A 56 2.74 -8.40 -8.18
CA LEU A 56 3.12 -8.43 -9.60
C LEU A 56 3.77 -9.76 -9.99
N ARG A 57 3.65 -10.78 -9.14
CA ARG A 57 4.02 -12.17 -9.40
C ARG A 57 2.91 -13.10 -8.90
N PHE A 58 2.94 -14.33 -9.40
CA PHE A 58 2.06 -15.39 -8.94
C PHE A 58 2.65 -16.11 -7.73
N LYS A 59 2.04 -17.24 -7.38
CA LYS A 59 2.45 -18.06 -6.24
C LYS A 59 3.97 -18.32 -6.26
N ASP A 60 4.59 -18.16 -5.10
CA ASP A 60 6.02 -18.39 -4.86
C ASP A 60 6.94 -17.54 -5.78
N GLY A 61 6.46 -16.38 -6.23
CA GLY A 61 7.20 -15.46 -7.09
C GLY A 61 7.23 -15.84 -8.57
N ALA A 62 6.43 -16.82 -9.00
CA ALA A 62 6.38 -17.26 -10.39
C ALA A 62 5.96 -16.12 -11.34
N GLU A 63 6.63 -16.00 -12.48
CA GLU A 63 6.31 -14.99 -13.50
C GLU A 63 5.04 -15.34 -14.29
N THR A 64 4.75 -16.62 -14.41
CA THR A 64 3.62 -17.12 -15.16
C THR A 64 2.79 -18.12 -14.35
N VAL A 65 1.53 -18.29 -14.72
CA VAL A 65 0.64 -19.32 -14.19
C VAL A 65 -0.20 -19.92 -15.31
N ARG A 66 -0.34 -21.24 -15.30
CA ARG A 66 -1.27 -21.93 -16.21
C ARG A 66 -2.66 -21.99 -15.55
N TYR A 67 -3.66 -21.45 -16.25
CA TYR A 67 -5.04 -21.51 -15.81
C TYR A 67 -5.97 -21.83 -16.98
N ARG A 68 -6.80 -22.85 -16.85
CA ARG A 68 -7.73 -23.31 -17.90
C ARG A 68 -7.05 -23.50 -19.26
N GLY A 69 -5.87 -24.15 -19.28
CA GLY A 69 -5.13 -24.46 -20.50
C GLY A 69 -4.29 -23.31 -21.08
N ARG A 70 -4.44 -22.07 -20.58
CA ARG A 70 -3.73 -20.89 -21.06
C ARG A 70 -2.64 -20.46 -20.07
N LEU A 71 -1.57 -19.90 -20.59
CA LEU A 71 -0.48 -19.33 -19.80
C LEU A 71 -0.73 -17.83 -19.62
N TYR A 72 -0.63 -17.36 -18.37
CA TYR A 72 -0.82 -15.96 -18.00
C TYR A 72 0.43 -15.42 -17.34
N ALA A 73 0.73 -14.13 -17.61
CA ALA A 73 1.77 -13.37 -16.93
C ALA A 73 1.19 -12.08 -16.36
N MET A 74 1.77 -11.58 -15.27
CA MET A 74 1.54 -10.20 -14.83
C MET A 74 2.37 -9.25 -15.71
N PRO A 75 1.83 -8.07 -16.10
CA PRO A 75 2.62 -7.06 -16.79
C PRO A 75 3.84 -6.66 -15.96
N ARG A 76 5.03 -6.57 -16.60
CA ARG A 76 6.22 -5.99 -15.96
C ARG A 76 6.06 -4.48 -15.91
N LEU A 77 6.21 -3.91 -14.73
CA LEU A 77 6.11 -2.48 -14.48
C LEU A 77 7.46 -1.96 -14.01
N ASN A 78 7.98 -0.95 -14.69
CA ASN A 78 9.22 -0.26 -14.32
C ASN A 78 8.90 1.14 -13.83
N HIS A 79 9.48 1.53 -12.70
CA HIS A 79 9.43 2.87 -12.15
C HIS A 79 10.80 3.23 -11.58
N GLY A 80 11.30 4.44 -11.88
CA GLY A 80 12.63 4.86 -11.42
C GLY A 80 13.78 3.96 -11.90
N GLY A 81 13.64 3.28 -13.04
CA GLY A 81 14.65 2.33 -13.57
C GLY A 81 14.60 0.93 -12.92
N LEU A 82 13.70 0.70 -11.96
CA LEU A 82 13.57 -0.58 -11.24
C LEU A 82 12.24 -1.26 -11.57
N GLU A 83 12.30 -2.58 -11.77
CA GLU A 83 11.11 -3.40 -11.91
C GLU A 83 10.38 -3.48 -10.56
N GLN A 84 9.10 -3.12 -10.58
CA GLN A 84 8.26 -3.14 -9.39
C GLN A 84 7.81 -4.57 -9.06
N ARG A 85 7.74 -4.88 -7.77
CA ARG A 85 7.24 -6.16 -7.24
C ARG A 85 5.82 -6.05 -6.73
N TYR A 86 5.43 -4.87 -6.25
CA TYR A 86 4.12 -4.62 -5.66
C TYR A 86 3.61 -3.24 -6.04
N LEU A 87 2.28 -3.12 -6.12
CA LEU A 87 1.57 -1.84 -6.11
C LEU A 87 0.73 -1.75 -4.85
N ILE A 88 0.73 -0.58 -4.22
CA ILE A 88 -0.20 -0.30 -3.12
C ILE A 88 -1.06 0.89 -3.53
N TYR A 89 -2.37 0.67 -3.58
CA TYR A 89 -3.35 1.71 -3.88
C TYR A 89 -3.95 2.25 -2.59
N PHE A 90 -3.97 3.58 -2.42
CA PHE A 90 -4.75 4.25 -1.38
C PHE A 90 -5.90 5.01 -2.02
N TYR A 91 -7.10 4.81 -1.47
CA TYR A 91 -8.34 5.31 -2.07
C TYR A 91 -8.68 6.72 -1.58
N HIS A 92 -8.61 7.71 -2.50
CA HIS A 92 -9.03 9.08 -2.23
C HIS A 92 -10.55 9.23 -2.45
N PRO A 93 -11.28 9.95 -1.58
CA PRO A 93 -10.82 10.66 -0.36
C PRO A 93 -10.79 9.78 0.90
N ARG A 94 -11.28 8.55 0.84
CA ARG A 94 -11.59 7.71 2.02
C ARG A 94 -10.40 7.49 2.94
N PHE A 95 -9.26 7.08 2.38
CA PHE A 95 -8.03 6.88 3.17
C PHE A 95 -7.63 8.17 3.89
N PHE A 96 -7.64 9.30 3.19
CA PHE A 96 -7.21 10.58 3.75
C PHE A 96 -8.16 11.12 4.83
N ASN A 97 -9.43 10.70 4.81
CA ASN A 97 -10.41 11.09 5.83
C ASN A 97 -10.35 10.27 7.13
N LEU A 98 -9.52 9.23 7.17
CA LEU A 98 -9.27 8.47 8.40
C LEU A 98 -8.51 9.30 9.45
N PRO A 99 -8.69 9.02 10.75
CA PRO A 99 -7.80 9.51 11.79
C PRO A 99 -6.35 9.04 11.56
N PRO A 100 -5.33 9.78 12.06
CA PRO A 100 -3.92 9.45 11.83
C PRO A 100 -3.53 8.00 12.15
N LEU A 101 -3.95 7.50 13.30
CA LEU A 101 -3.67 6.11 13.71
C LEU A 101 -4.32 5.09 12.75
N GLU A 102 -5.56 5.35 12.32
CA GLU A 102 -6.25 4.47 11.38
C GLU A 102 -5.63 4.49 9.98
N LYS A 103 -5.08 5.64 9.53
CA LYS A 103 -4.26 5.69 8.30
C LYS A 103 -3.06 4.77 8.41
N LEU A 104 -2.33 4.81 9.54
CA LEU A 104 -1.17 3.95 9.77
C LEU A 104 -1.59 2.48 9.81
N LYS A 105 -2.67 2.13 10.50
CA LYS A 105 -3.19 0.75 10.49
C LYS A 105 -3.44 0.25 9.07
N VAL A 106 -4.03 1.07 8.19
CA VAL A 106 -4.22 0.70 6.78
C VAL A 106 -2.88 0.49 6.07
N VAL A 107 -1.89 1.38 6.29
CA VAL A 107 -0.56 1.22 5.68
C VAL A 107 0.10 -0.08 6.13
N PHE A 108 0.14 -0.34 7.44
CA PHE A 108 0.70 -1.57 8.02
C PHE A 108 -0.01 -2.81 7.49
N HIS A 109 -1.34 -2.76 7.41
CA HIS A 109 -2.16 -3.84 6.87
C HIS A 109 -1.78 -4.20 5.42
N GLU A 110 -1.64 -3.20 4.54
CA GLU A 110 -1.23 -3.45 3.16
C GLU A 110 0.22 -3.96 3.07
N LEU A 111 1.13 -3.45 3.90
CA LEU A 111 2.51 -3.94 3.95
C LEU A 111 2.58 -5.38 4.46
N TYR A 112 1.75 -5.76 5.42
CA TYR A 112 1.73 -7.12 5.95
C TYR A 112 1.28 -8.16 4.93
N HIS A 113 0.57 -7.76 3.88
CA HIS A 113 0.26 -8.64 2.75
C HIS A 113 1.46 -8.99 1.87
N ILE A 114 2.58 -8.25 1.95
CA ILE A 114 3.80 -8.53 1.20
C ILE A 114 4.40 -9.85 1.69
N SER A 115 4.83 -10.72 0.75
CA SER A 115 5.54 -11.96 1.11
C SER A 115 6.80 -11.68 1.91
N PRO A 116 7.11 -12.45 2.97
CA PRO A 116 8.39 -12.34 3.67
C PRO A 116 9.62 -12.50 2.77
N ASP A 117 9.49 -13.26 1.68
CA ASP A 117 10.56 -13.44 0.69
C ASP A 117 10.69 -12.28 -0.29
N PHE A 118 9.83 -11.27 -0.21
CA PHE A 118 9.75 -10.12 -1.10
C PHE A 118 9.79 -10.49 -2.60
N ASN A 119 9.18 -11.63 -2.95
CA ASN A 119 9.26 -12.25 -4.27
C ASN A 119 8.16 -11.80 -5.26
N GLY A 120 7.32 -10.84 -4.85
CA GLY A 120 6.20 -10.33 -5.67
C GLY A 120 4.89 -11.10 -5.51
N ASP A 121 4.83 -12.16 -4.68
CA ASP A 121 3.60 -12.83 -4.25
C ASP A 121 3.09 -12.23 -2.93
N VAL A 122 1.87 -12.58 -2.53
CA VAL A 122 1.30 -12.18 -1.24
C VAL A 122 1.74 -13.13 -0.12
N ARG A 123 1.78 -12.60 1.11
CA ARG A 123 1.98 -13.41 2.33
C ARG A 123 0.92 -14.51 2.41
N ARG A 124 1.37 -15.70 2.79
CA ARG A 124 0.50 -16.86 2.95
C ARG A 124 0.47 -17.31 4.41
N MET A 125 -0.72 -17.64 4.89
CA MET A 125 -0.92 -18.32 6.17
C MET A 125 -1.24 -19.78 5.88
N GLY A 126 -0.23 -20.64 5.94
CA GLY A 126 -0.33 -22.03 5.53
C GLY A 126 -0.58 -22.19 4.02
N LYS A 127 -1.51 -23.06 3.63
CA LYS A 127 -1.87 -23.30 2.21
C LYS A 127 -2.76 -22.20 1.61
N ARG A 128 -3.29 -21.26 2.42
CA ARG A 128 -4.22 -20.22 1.99
C ARG A 128 -3.52 -18.88 1.88
N LYS A 129 -3.93 -18.05 0.91
CA LYS A 129 -3.59 -16.64 0.92
C LYS A 129 -4.12 -16.01 2.20
N ALA A 130 -3.40 -15.07 2.79
CA ALA A 130 -3.92 -14.21 3.85
C ALA A 130 -5.02 -13.32 3.26
N LEU A 131 -6.25 -13.84 3.18
CA LEU A 131 -7.41 -13.16 2.61
C LEU A 131 -8.37 -12.75 3.72
N HIS A 132 -8.98 -11.59 3.53
CA HIS A 132 -9.98 -10.95 4.36
C HIS A 132 -11.27 -11.78 4.50
N GLY A 133 -11.25 -12.83 5.29
CA GLY A 133 -12.47 -13.53 5.65
C GLY A 133 -12.42 -13.84 7.15
N GLY A 134 -13.30 -13.26 7.98
CA GLY A 134 -13.45 -13.58 9.41
C GLY A 134 -12.21 -13.46 10.32
N LEU A 135 -11.04 -13.16 9.74
CA LEU A 135 -9.73 -13.12 10.37
C LEU A 135 -9.10 -11.71 10.31
N ARG A 136 -9.82 -10.68 9.82
CA ARG A 136 -9.25 -9.33 9.69
C ARG A 136 -8.78 -8.79 11.04
N GLU A 137 -9.61 -8.93 12.07
CA GLU A 137 -9.27 -8.50 13.42
C GLU A 137 -8.03 -9.22 13.94
N ARG A 138 -7.94 -10.55 13.80
CA ARG A 138 -6.75 -11.33 14.15
C ARG A 138 -5.52 -10.97 13.32
N PHE A 139 -5.72 -10.54 12.08
CA PHE A 139 -4.65 -10.12 11.20
C PHE A 139 -4.06 -8.78 11.64
N ASP A 140 -4.92 -7.85 12.03
CA ASP A 140 -4.52 -6.52 12.51
C ASP A 140 -3.88 -6.60 13.92
N GLU A 141 -4.28 -7.56 14.77
CA GLU A 141 -3.66 -7.84 16.07
C GLU A 141 -2.18 -8.19 15.96
N LEU A 142 -1.73 -8.82 14.86
CA LEU A 142 -0.34 -9.26 14.68
C LEU A 142 0.67 -8.12 14.62
N PHE A 143 0.25 -6.90 14.31
CA PHE A 143 1.12 -5.73 14.23
C PHE A 143 0.57 -4.51 14.99
N GLU A 144 -0.45 -4.68 15.83
CA GLU A 144 -1.08 -3.56 16.54
C GLU A 144 -0.10 -2.83 17.47
N GLU A 145 0.78 -3.56 18.16
CA GLU A 145 1.80 -2.98 19.02
C GLU A 145 2.81 -2.16 18.22
N GLU A 146 3.32 -2.70 17.12
CA GLU A 146 4.23 -1.98 16.23
C GLU A 146 3.60 -0.70 15.64
N VAL A 147 2.31 -0.73 15.30
CA VAL A 147 1.58 0.46 14.84
C VAL A 147 1.53 1.53 15.93
N ARG A 148 1.27 1.14 17.18
CA ARG A 148 1.22 2.08 18.33
C ARG A 148 2.59 2.70 18.61
N GLU A 149 3.64 1.90 18.60
CA GLU A 149 5.02 2.36 18.78
C GLU A 149 5.43 3.30 17.64
N PHE A 150 5.16 2.91 16.41
CA PHE A 150 5.44 3.75 15.25
C PHE A 150 4.63 5.04 15.28
N TYR A 151 3.36 5.01 15.74
CA TYR A 151 2.58 6.22 15.92
C TYR A 151 3.16 7.15 16.99
N ALA A 152 3.68 6.60 18.08
CA ALA A 152 4.37 7.38 19.11
C ALA A 152 5.64 8.06 18.57
N TYR A 153 6.37 7.36 17.70
CA TYR A 153 7.53 7.91 16.99
C TYR A 153 7.14 9.00 15.99
N ILE A 154 6.22 8.71 15.06
CA ILE A 154 5.91 9.59 13.93
C ILE A 154 5.26 10.91 14.39
N LYS A 155 4.61 10.90 15.57
CA LYS A 155 4.11 12.14 16.22
C LYS A 155 5.21 13.18 16.48
N LYS A 156 6.47 12.78 16.58
CA LYS A 156 7.62 13.65 16.81
C LYS A 156 8.27 14.10 15.50
N THR A 157 7.74 13.69 14.34
CA THR A 157 8.28 14.00 13.01
C THR A 157 7.36 14.95 12.24
N PRO A 158 7.84 15.61 11.17
CA PRO A 158 6.99 16.44 10.32
C PRO A 158 5.85 15.68 9.64
N TYR A 159 5.94 14.36 9.50
CA TYR A 159 4.91 13.51 8.87
C TYR A 159 3.57 13.54 9.60
N ILE A 160 3.56 13.84 10.90
CA ILE A 160 2.31 13.93 11.67
C ILE A 160 1.38 15.02 11.11
N LYS A 161 1.94 16.10 10.57
CA LYS A 161 1.16 17.19 9.94
C LYS A 161 0.37 16.64 8.75
N PHE A 162 1.00 15.82 7.91
CA PHE A 162 0.34 15.16 6.78
C PHE A 162 -0.71 14.14 7.25
N LEU A 163 -0.40 13.31 8.22
CA LEU A 163 -1.31 12.31 8.76
C LEU A 163 -2.58 12.95 9.38
N ASN A 164 -2.45 14.14 9.98
CA ASN A 164 -3.58 14.88 10.54
C ASN A 164 -4.47 15.54 9.47
N MET A 165 -4.00 15.69 8.23
CA MET A 165 -4.80 16.30 7.18
C MET A 165 -5.83 15.30 6.62
N ASN A 166 -7.09 15.72 6.56
CA ASN A 166 -8.12 15.03 5.77
C ASN A 166 -8.10 15.54 4.31
N ALA A 167 -8.93 14.98 3.46
CA ALA A 167 -8.99 15.35 2.03
C ALA A 167 -9.34 16.84 1.82
N HIS A 168 -10.17 17.41 2.68
CA HIS A 168 -10.53 18.83 2.63
C HIS A 168 -9.33 19.72 3.04
N ALA A 169 -8.68 19.39 4.15
CA ALA A 169 -7.50 20.11 4.62
C ALA A 169 -6.34 20.07 3.60
N LEU A 170 -6.12 18.92 2.96
CA LEU A 170 -5.16 18.81 1.85
C LEU A 170 -5.50 19.80 0.73
N LYS A 171 -6.76 19.81 0.28
CA LYS A 171 -7.20 20.69 -0.81
C LYS A 171 -7.05 22.18 -0.48
N SER A 172 -7.25 22.59 0.78
CA SER A 172 -7.12 23.98 1.20
C SER A 172 -5.67 24.40 1.51
N SER A 173 -4.79 23.46 1.85
CA SER A 173 -3.40 23.75 2.24
C SER A 173 -2.42 23.74 1.07
N PHE A 174 -2.77 23.13 -0.07
CA PHE A 174 -1.87 22.98 -1.21
C PHE A 174 -2.49 23.52 -2.50
N LYS A 175 -1.69 24.27 -3.27
CA LYS A 175 -2.09 24.77 -4.60
C LYS A 175 -2.28 23.64 -5.59
N LYS A 176 -1.43 22.61 -5.49
CA LYS A 176 -1.45 21.46 -6.37
C LYS A 176 -1.22 20.19 -5.56
N ILE A 177 -2.09 19.22 -5.78
CA ILE A 177 -2.02 17.88 -5.19
C ILE A 177 -1.80 16.89 -6.34
N SER A 178 -0.70 16.14 -6.29
CA SER A 178 -0.35 15.11 -7.25
C SER A 178 -0.15 13.75 -6.59
N GLY A 179 0.08 12.75 -7.40
CA GLY A 179 0.40 11.39 -6.98
C GLY A 179 0.27 10.43 -8.16
N HIS A 180 0.98 9.32 -8.11
CA HIS A 180 0.92 8.31 -9.15
C HIS A 180 -0.49 7.73 -9.25
N ARG A 181 -1.01 7.66 -10.47
CA ARG A 181 -2.29 7.04 -10.80
C ARG A 181 -2.08 6.04 -11.92
N MET A 182 -2.40 4.82 -11.65
CA MET A 182 -2.25 3.72 -12.62
C MET A 182 -3.50 2.85 -12.57
N LYS A 183 -3.93 2.37 -13.74
CA LYS A 183 -4.95 1.32 -13.80
C LYS A 183 -4.39 0.04 -13.18
N MET A 184 -5.18 -0.61 -12.32
CA MET A 184 -4.77 -1.85 -11.69
C MET A 184 -4.43 -2.90 -12.76
N PRO A 185 -3.19 -3.44 -12.77
CA PRO A 185 -2.78 -4.45 -13.74
C PRO A 185 -3.58 -5.74 -13.53
N LYS A 186 -3.81 -6.44 -14.62
CA LYS A 186 -4.44 -7.76 -14.64
C LYS A 186 -3.54 -8.73 -15.38
N PRO A 187 -3.58 -10.02 -15.04
CA PRO A 187 -2.88 -11.03 -15.82
C PRO A 187 -3.27 -10.97 -17.31
N VAL A 188 -2.29 -11.12 -18.19
CA VAL A 188 -2.47 -11.19 -19.64
C VAL A 188 -2.09 -12.57 -20.15
N VAL A 189 -2.75 -13.04 -21.21
CA VAL A 189 -2.42 -14.31 -21.87
C VAL A 189 -1.10 -14.14 -22.63
N VAL A 190 -0.16 -15.06 -22.44
CA VAL A 190 1.16 -15.05 -23.07
C VAL A 190 1.47 -16.36 -23.84
N GLY A 191 0.59 -17.33 -23.79
CA GLY A 191 0.69 -18.63 -24.48
C GLY A 191 -0.51 -19.52 -24.26
#